data_e08c815cc57d77b17cc745bbe5848e12
#
_entry.id   e08c815cc57d77b17cc745bbe5848e12
#
_cell.length_a   1.000
_cell.length_b   1.000
_cell.length_c   1.000
_cell.angle_alpha   90.00
_cell.angle_beta   90.00
_cell.angle_gamma   90.00
#
_symmetry.space_group_name_H-M   'P 1'
#
loop_
_entity.id
_entity.type
_entity.pdbx_description
1 polymer ?
#
loop_
_entity_poly.entity_id
_entity_poly.type
_entity_poly.pdbx_seq_one_letter_code
_entity_poly.pdbx_strand_id
1 'polypeptide(L)'
;DLKIVPNDPTIIYATTATLFYKSIDSGANFTQVGAGLPTSAGRMAIAVTAADSNIVYALSVTSGNIFQGIYKSTDQGETFTAVNTTQTQIASIQAYYDMAITASPTNANEIYTGFLNIWKSVNGGVTMTQVNNWSSPSSASYSHADIHFLRFYGNKLYCGSDGGIYVTTNGGTNFTDLTKSMQIGQPYKIAISKQNSNKIISGLQDNGGHVFNGIRWQNFYGADGMDVGIDPTNSNLSYGFIQYGQSLYKSTT
;
A
#
# COMPACT_ATOMS: atom_id res chain seq x y z
N ASP A 1 8.52 -3.97 11.58
CA ASP A 1 9.18 -3.98 10.27
C ASP A 1 10.64 -4.44 10.42
N LEU A 2 11.21 -5.00 9.33
CA LEU A 2 12.60 -5.47 9.30
C LEU A 2 13.23 -5.09 7.95
N LYS A 3 14.46 -4.57 7.98
CA LYS A 3 15.23 -4.23 6.78
C LYS A 3 16.67 -4.68 6.93
N ILE A 4 17.19 -5.27 5.86
CA ILE A 4 18.61 -5.59 5.69
C ILE A 4 19.26 -4.43 4.92
N VAL A 5 20.41 -3.95 5.37
CA VAL A 5 21.14 -2.87 4.69
C VAL A 5 21.59 -3.35 3.32
N PRO A 6 21.30 -2.63 2.23
CA PRO A 6 21.78 -2.97 0.90
C PRO A 6 23.31 -3.03 0.87
N ASN A 7 23.87 -4.07 0.23
CA ASN A 7 25.29 -4.35 0.10
C ASN A 7 26.05 -4.68 1.41
N ASP A 8 25.36 -4.70 2.56
CA ASP A 8 25.94 -5.16 3.82
C ASP A 8 24.90 -5.97 4.62
N PRO A 9 24.75 -7.27 4.34
CA PRO A 9 23.75 -8.11 5.00
C PRO A 9 24.08 -8.42 6.47
N THR A 10 25.23 -8.00 6.97
CA THR A 10 25.55 -8.11 8.41
C THR A 10 24.77 -7.11 9.24
N ILE A 11 24.36 -5.98 8.64
CA ILE A 11 23.56 -4.96 9.32
C ILE A 11 22.08 -5.17 9.02
N ILE A 12 21.31 -5.39 10.08
CA ILE A 12 19.85 -5.60 10.02
C ILE A 12 19.19 -4.66 11.03
N TYR A 13 18.15 -3.97 10.57
CA TYR A 13 17.29 -3.17 11.43
C TYR A 13 15.95 -3.85 11.65
N ALA A 14 15.46 -3.77 12.88
CA ALA A 14 14.12 -4.22 13.23
C ALA A 14 13.43 -3.15 14.09
N THR A 15 12.14 -2.95 13.89
CA THR A 15 11.36 -2.02 14.70
C THR A 15 10.04 -2.62 15.14
N THR A 16 9.65 -2.30 16.37
CA THR A 16 8.27 -2.40 16.87
C THR A 16 7.54 -1.07 16.61
N ALA A 17 6.42 -0.83 17.27
CA ALA A 17 5.77 0.48 17.20
C ALA A 17 6.63 1.60 17.82
N THR A 18 7.42 1.29 18.85
CA THR A 18 8.12 2.30 19.68
C THR A 18 9.60 2.03 19.88
N LEU A 19 10.10 0.85 19.53
CA LEU A 19 11.49 0.45 19.76
C LEU A 19 12.18 0.14 18.44
N PHE A 20 13.43 0.54 18.33
CA PHE A 20 14.27 0.30 17.18
C PHE A 20 15.51 -0.48 17.58
N TYR A 21 15.85 -1.50 16.81
CA TYR A 21 16.94 -2.42 17.07
C TYR A 21 17.86 -2.53 15.85
N LYS A 22 19.14 -2.73 16.13
CA LYS A 22 20.20 -2.94 15.14
C LYS A 22 20.94 -4.23 15.45
N SER A 23 21.16 -5.04 14.45
CA SER A 23 22.14 -6.12 14.43
C SER A 23 23.31 -5.73 13.55
N ILE A 24 24.52 -6.17 13.89
CA ILE A 24 25.74 -6.03 13.09
C ILE A 24 26.40 -7.41 12.82
N ASP A 25 25.69 -8.47 13.10
CA ASP A 25 26.17 -9.86 13.03
C ASP A 25 25.18 -10.78 12.29
N SER A 26 24.55 -10.27 11.24
CA SER A 26 23.58 -10.98 10.39
C SER A 26 22.35 -11.47 11.14
N GLY A 27 21.95 -10.76 12.21
CA GLY A 27 20.74 -11.05 12.97
C GLY A 27 20.95 -12.02 14.14
N ALA A 28 22.19 -12.41 14.45
CA ALA A 28 22.46 -13.27 15.60
C ALA A 28 22.15 -12.56 16.92
N ASN A 29 22.47 -11.26 17.02
CA ASN A 29 22.15 -10.42 18.17
C ASN A 29 21.58 -9.08 17.73
N PHE A 30 20.68 -8.52 18.54
CA PHE A 30 20.11 -7.20 18.34
C PHE A 30 20.32 -6.31 19.55
N THR A 31 20.78 -5.07 19.33
CA THR A 31 20.92 -4.05 20.34
C THR A 31 19.87 -2.96 20.12
N GLN A 32 19.22 -2.51 21.17
CA GLN A 32 18.30 -1.38 21.07
C GLN A 32 19.08 -0.09 20.85
N VAL A 33 18.72 0.63 19.78
CA VAL A 33 19.28 1.94 19.38
C VAL A 33 18.14 2.87 18.96
N GLY A 34 18.40 3.94 18.23
CA GLY A 34 17.35 4.79 17.67
C GLY A 34 16.93 5.92 18.60
N ALA A 35 17.87 6.54 19.29
CA ALA A 35 17.59 7.74 20.09
C ALA A 35 16.95 8.83 19.19
N GLY A 36 15.97 9.56 19.71
CA GLY A 36 15.23 10.60 18.97
C GLY A 36 13.97 10.11 18.23
N LEU A 37 13.70 8.80 18.20
CA LEU A 37 12.42 8.27 17.73
C LEU A 37 11.32 8.48 18.79
N PRO A 38 10.03 8.49 18.37
CA PRO A 38 8.92 8.63 19.31
C PRO A 38 8.86 7.47 20.31
N THR A 39 8.71 7.79 21.59
CA THR A 39 8.51 6.81 22.67
C THR A 39 7.07 6.31 22.78
N SER A 40 6.15 6.94 22.06
CA SER A 40 4.73 6.57 21.97
C SER A 40 4.30 6.64 20.51
N ALA A 41 4.00 5.49 19.91
CA ALA A 41 3.53 5.36 18.55
C ALA A 41 2.58 4.16 18.41
N GLY A 42 1.74 4.18 17.39
CA GLY A 42 0.86 3.06 17.06
C GLY A 42 1.52 2.08 16.10
N ARG A 43 2.27 2.61 15.13
CA ARG A 43 3.00 1.81 14.13
C ARG A 43 4.23 2.57 13.64
N MET A 44 5.29 1.82 13.30
CA MET A 44 6.50 2.34 12.69
C MET A 44 6.92 1.45 11.53
N ALA A 45 7.35 2.07 10.43
CA ALA A 45 7.97 1.41 9.29
C ALA A 45 9.31 2.07 8.97
N ILE A 46 10.26 1.31 8.43
CA ILE A 46 11.62 1.77 8.19
C ILE A 46 12.04 1.58 6.73
N ALA A 47 12.92 2.44 6.26
CA ALA A 47 13.54 2.33 4.95
C ALA A 47 15.05 2.54 5.04
N VAL A 48 15.77 1.76 4.23
CA VAL A 48 17.20 1.86 3.98
C VAL A 48 17.45 2.10 2.51
N THR A 49 18.63 2.59 2.15
CA THR A 49 18.97 2.87 0.76
C THR A 49 20.38 2.38 0.40
N ALA A 50 20.55 1.91 -0.84
CA ALA A 50 21.85 1.57 -1.38
C ALA A 50 22.71 2.80 -1.74
N ALA A 51 22.09 3.99 -1.84
CA ALA A 51 22.79 5.23 -2.16
C ALA A 51 23.69 5.72 -1.01
N ASP A 52 23.33 5.41 0.24
CA ASP A 52 24.13 5.74 1.43
C ASP A 52 23.71 4.83 2.60
N SER A 53 24.58 3.93 3.01
CA SER A 53 24.33 2.97 4.09
C SER A 53 24.20 3.62 5.48
N ASN A 54 24.63 4.88 5.66
CA ASN A 54 24.44 5.61 6.91
C ASN A 54 23.02 6.13 7.08
N ILE A 55 22.25 6.22 5.98
CA ILE A 55 20.92 6.80 5.99
C ILE A 55 19.88 5.73 6.30
N VAL A 56 19.09 5.99 7.33
CA VAL A 56 17.90 5.22 7.69
C VAL A 56 16.72 6.17 7.89
N TYR A 57 15.58 5.82 7.34
CA TYR A 57 14.33 6.54 7.58
C TYR A 57 13.38 5.73 8.44
N ALA A 58 12.64 6.42 9.30
CA ALA A 58 11.51 5.86 10.03
C ALA A 58 10.26 6.71 9.77
N LEU A 59 9.17 6.05 9.44
CA LEU A 59 7.84 6.62 9.31
C LEU A 59 7.02 6.17 10.52
N SER A 60 6.42 7.11 11.22
CA SER A 60 5.67 6.82 12.46
C SER A 60 4.27 7.41 12.42
N VAL A 61 3.32 6.67 12.98
CA VAL A 61 1.95 7.10 13.25
C VAL A 61 1.62 6.90 14.72
N THR A 62 0.71 7.72 15.25
CA THR A 62 0.22 7.62 16.63
C THR A 62 -0.65 6.37 16.82
N SER A 63 -0.99 6.03 18.05
CA SER A 63 -1.98 4.97 18.36
C SER A 63 -3.38 5.27 17.81
N GLY A 64 -3.68 6.52 17.47
CA GLY A 64 -4.90 6.93 16.77
C GLY A 64 -4.76 6.91 15.25
N ASN A 65 -3.69 6.31 14.70
CA ASN A 65 -3.40 6.22 13.26
C ASN A 65 -3.16 7.57 12.56
N ILE A 66 -2.83 8.60 13.31
CA ILE A 66 -2.50 9.93 12.77
C ILE A 66 -1.01 9.97 12.45
N PHE A 67 -0.63 10.63 11.35
CA PHE A 67 0.75 10.89 11.00
C PHE A 67 1.49 11.53 12.17
N GLN A 68 2.55 10.90 12.63
CA GLN A 68 3.39 11.40 13.74
C GLN A 68 4.68 12.01 13.21
N GLY A 69 5.24 11.47 12.14
CA GLY A 69 6.38 12.06 11.50
C GLY A 69 7.20 11.13 10.64
N ILE A 70 8.09 11.76 9.87
CA ILE A 70 9.22 11.13 9.20
C ILE A 70 10.48 11.54 9.96
N TYR A 71 11.27 10.54 10.31
CA TYR A 71 12.53 10.67 11.05
C TYR A 71 13.66 10.17 10.17
N LYS A 72 14.81 10.83 10.24
CA LYS A 72 16.00 10.48 9.45
C LYS A 72 17.20 10.29 10.38
N SER A 73 17.90 9.19 10.20
CA SER A 73 19.23 8.92 10.74
C SER A 73 20.29 9.16 9.67
N THR A 74 21.47 9.62 10.06
CA THR A 74 22.67 9.75 9.23
C THR A 74 23.87 8.99 9.82
N ASP A 75 23.61 8.16 10.84
CA ASP A 75 24.60 7.43 11.63
C ASP A 75 24.22 5.95 11.81
N GLN A 76 23.65 5.34 10.75
CA GLN A 76 23.27 3.93 10.74
C GLN A 76 22.24 3.57 11.82
N GLY A 77 21.28 4.47 12.09
CA GLY A 77 20.18 4.21 13.00
C GLY A 77 20.50 4.41 14.48
N GLU A 78 21.69 4.91 14.85
CA GLU A 78 22.02 5.21 16.24
C GLU A 78 21.16 6.35 16.78
N THR A 79 21.06 7.44 16.00
CA THR A 79 20.20 8.58 16.34
C THR A 79 19.31 8.99 15.18
N PHE A 80 18.13 9.54 15.49
CA PHE A 80 17.16 10.04 14.53
C PHE A 80 16.77 11.48 14.83
N THR A 81 16.57 12.25 13.77
CA THR A 81 16.03 13.60 13.82
C THR A 81 14.70 13.64 13.09
N ALA A 82 13.68 14.25 13.68
CA ALA A 82 12.42 14.50 13.02
C ALA A 82 12.63 15.49 11.86
N VAL A 83 12.30 15.07 10.64
CA VAL A 83 12.43 15.90 9.43
C VAL A 83 11.09 16.43 8.95
N ASN A 84 9.99 15.77 9.29
CA ASN A 84 8.63 16.21 8.96
C ASN A 84 7.65 15.70 10.00
N THR A 85 6.96 16.59 10.69
CA THR A 85 5.92 16.28 11.69
C THR A 85 4.63 17.06 11.45
N THR A 86 4.56 17.83 10.36
CA THR A 86 3.48 18.81 10.12
C THR A 86 2.53 18.46 8.98
N GLN A 87 2.96 17.62 8.04
CA GLN A 87 2.15 17.23 6.89
C GLN A 87 1.21 16.06 7.24
N THR A 88 0.27 16.28 8.12
CA THR A 88 -0.64 15.25 8.67
C THR A 88 -1.51 14.58 7.62
N GLN A 89 -1.73 15.21 6.45
CA GLN A 89 -2.48 14.65 5.33
C GLN A 89 -1.79 13.47 4.63
N ILE A 90 -0.53 13.17 4.95
CA ILE A 90 0.21 12.04 4.37
C ILE A 90 -0.41 10.72 4.81
N ALA A 91 -0.72 10.56 6.10
CA ALA A 91 -1.37 9.37 6.63
C ALA A 91 -2.90 9.49 6.59
N SER A 92 -3.55 8.35 6.49
CA SER A 92 -4.99 8.20 6.69
C SER A 92 -5.28 7.66 8.09
N ILE A 93 -6.54 7.71 8.52
CA ILE A 93 -6.99 7.14 9.80
C ILE A 93 -6.88 5.61 9.85
N GLN A 94 -6.58 4.96 8.72
CA GLN A 94 -6.38 3.51 8.61
C GLN A 94 -4.91 3.10 8.52
N ALA A 95 -3.99 3.94 8.97
CA ALA A 95 -2.55 3.64 8.99
C ALA A 95 -2.16 2.39 9.81
N TYR A 96 -3.08 1.83 10.59
CA TYR A 96 -2.94 0.50 11.19
C TYR A 96 -2.93 -0.60 10.12
N TYR A 97 -3.58 -0.38 9.01
CA TYR A 97 -3.78 -1.31 7.92
C TYR A 97 -2.78 -1.05 6.79
N ASP A 98 -2.81 0.14 6.18
CA ASP A 98 -2.00 0.57 5.07
C ASP A 98 -0.83 1.48 5.53
N MET A 99 0.39 1.07 5.38
CA MET A 99 1.57 1.90 5.66
C MET A 99 2.81 1.28 5.05
N ALA A 100 3.48 2.02 4.19
CA ALA A 100 4.73 1.63 3.57
C ALA A 100 5.69 2.82 3.48
N ILE A 101 7.00 2.55 3.52
CA ILE A 101 8.05 3.52 3.21
C ILE A 101 9.17 2.82 2.45
N THR A 102 9.76 3.52 1.48
CA THR A 102 10.96 3.09 0.77
C THR A 102 11.84 4.27 0.39
N ALA A 103 13.12 4.04 0.21
CA ALA A 103 14.08 5.05 -0.26
C ALA A 103 14.69 4.62 -1.61
N SER A 104 14.98 5.59 -2.46
CA SER A 104 15.59 5.36 -3.76
C SER A 104 16.98 4.75 -3.62
N PRO A 105 17.34 3.74 -4.40
CA PRO A 105 18.67 3.11 -4.34
C PRO A 105 19.78 3.97 -4.91
N THR A 106 19.45 5.08 -5.59
CA THR A 106 20.43 5.95 -6.27
C THR A 106 20.45 7.38 -5.73
N ASN A 107 19.46 7.76 -4.91
CA ASN A 107 19.38 9.08 -4.28
C ASN A 107 18.87 8.94 -2.84
N ALA A 108 19.76 9.05 -1.87
CA ALA A 108 19.42 8.87 -0.46
C ALA A 108 18.37 9.88 0.07
N ASN A 109 18.15 11.00 -0.60
CA ASN A 109 17.15 12.02 -0.25
C ASN A 109 15.80 11.82 -0.96
N GLU A 110 15.68 10.84 -1.85
CA GLU A 110 14.42 10.51 -2.50
C GLU A 110 13.74 9.34 -1.77
N ILE A 111 12.60 9.63 -1.16
CA ILE A 111 11.80 8.63 -0.44
C ILE A 111 10.35 8.66 -0.90
N TYR A 112 9.66 7.54 -0.69
CA TYR A 112 8.24 7.39 -0.94
C TYR A 112 7.56 6.80 0.30
N THR A 113 6.38 7.33 0.63
CA THR A 113 5.49 6.74 1.63
C THR A 113 4.17 6.36 0.99
N GLY A 114 3.55 5.31 1.48
CA GLY A 114 2.26 4.80 1.02
C GLY A 114 1.29 4.66 2.18
N PHE A 115 0.07 5.14 1.96
CA PHE A 115 -1.14 4.99 2.74
C PHE A 115 -2.28 4.82 1.72
N LEU A 116 -3.39 5.55 1.81
CA LEU A 116 -4.37 5.63 0.73
C LEU A 116 -3.74 6.07 -0.60
N ASN A 117 -2.77 6.98 -0.51
CA ASN A 117 -2.01 7.49 -1.64
C ASN A 117 -0.52 7.33 -1.44
N ILE A 118 0.22 7.47 -2.53
CA ILE A 118 1.68 7.49 -2.54
C ILE A 118 2.16 8.93 -2.50
N TRP A 119 3.08 9.21 -1.60
CA TRP A 119 3.74 10.50 -1.44
C TRP A 119 5.24 10.37 -1.69
N LYS A 120 5.83 11.38 -2.29
CA LYS A 120 7.25 11.45 -2.65
C LYS A 120 7.92 12.64 -2.01
N SER A 121 9.15 12.45 -1.54
CA SER A 121 10.08 13.53 -1.20
C SER A 121 11.35 13.41 -2.05
N VAL A 122 11.97 14.55 -2.35
CA VAL A 122 13.30 14.62 -2.98
C VAL A 122 14.31 15.35 -2.08
N ASN A 123 13.94 15.70 -0.86
CA ASN A 123 14.74 16.43 0.12
C ASN A 123 14.84 15.71 1.47
N GLY A 124 14.83 14.38 1.45
CA GLY A 124 15.03 13.57 2.65
C GLY A 124 13.84 13.56 3.61
N GLY A 125 12.61 13.72 3.10
CA GLY A 125 11.40 13.66 3.88
C GLY A 125 10.93 15.01 4.43
N VAL A 126 11.69 16.09 4.24
CA VAL A 126 11.33 17.42 4.76
C VAL A 126 10.01 17.92 4.18
N THR A 127 9.81 17.71 2.89
CA THR A 127 8.52 17.97 2.23
C THR A 127 8.10 16.76 1.41
N MET A 128 6.81 16.43 1.45
CA MET A 128 6.21 15.35 0.71
C MET A 128 5.18 15.91 -0.28
N THR A 129 5.16 15.37 -1.48
CA THR A 129 4.18 15.69 -2.53
C THR A 129 3.45 14.42 -2.93
N GLN A 130 2.14 14.47 -3.01
CA GLN A 130 1.32 13.35 -3.49
C GLN A 130 1.60 13.11 -4.98
N VAL A 131 1.86 11.87 -5.37
CA VAL A 131 2.21 11.50 -6.76
C VAL A 131 1.12 10.70 -7.46
N ASN A 132 0.16 10.13 -6.74
CA ASN A 132 -1.01 9.47 -7.30
C ASN A 132 -2.30 10.00 -6.68
N ASN A 133 -3.42 9.63 -7.29
CA ASN A 133 -4.73 9.84 -6.70
C ASN A 133 -5.59 8.58 -6.93
N TRP A 134 -5.83 7.82 -5.86
CA TRP A 134 -6.61 6.60 -5.88
C TRP A 134 -8.05 6.81 -6.37
N SER A 135 -8.63 8.00 -6.17
CA SER A 135 -10.00 8.32 -6.60
C SER A 135 -10.11 8.73 -8.08
N SER A 136 -9.00 8.68 -8.83
CA SER A 136 -8.94 9.07 -10.26
C SER A 136 -8.47 7.91 -11.15
N PRO A 137 -9.29 6.85 -11.36
CA PRO A 137 -8.86 5.64 -12.09
C PRO A 137 -8.45 5.86 -13.54
N SER A 138 -8.85 6.97 -14.16
CA SER A 138 -8.46 7.34 -15.53
C SER A 138 -7.15 8.12 -15.61
N SER A 139 -6.56 8.51 -14.47
CA SER A 139 -5.29 9.23 -14.45
C SER A 139 -4.13 8.32 -14.81
N ALA A 140 -3.14 8.83 -15.55
CA ALA A 140 -1.90 8.11 -15.83
C ALA A 140 -1.09 7.80 -14.55
N SER A 141 -1.26 8.60 -13.49
CA SER A 141 -0.63 8.39 -12.19
C SER A 141 -1.46 7.54 -11.22
N TYR A 142 -2.54 6.90 -11.70
CA TYR A 142 -3.39 6.07 -10.87
C TYR A 142 -2.66 4.84 -10.33
N SER A 143 -2.82 4.58 -9.05
CA SER A 143 -2.75 3.27 -8.44
C SER A 143 -3.92 3.13 -7.48
N HIS A 144 -4.36 1.89 -7.22
CA HIS A 144 -5.43 1.66 -6.24
C HIS A 144 -5.03 2.15 -4.86
N ALA A 145 -6.01 2.39 -4.00
CA ALA A 145 -5.83 2.76 -2.60
C ALA A 145 -5.13 1.67 -1.77
N ASP A 146 -4.86 1.99 -0.52
CA ASP A 146 -4.41 1.06 0.51
C ASP A 146 -3.06 0.42 0.17
N ILE A 147 -2.01 1.25 0.28
CA ILE A 147 -0.65 0.90 -0.13
C ILE A 147 0.05 0.15 1.00
N HIS A 148 0.28 -1.15 0.82
CA HIS A 148 0.97 -2.03 1.77
C HIS A 148 2.45 -2.21 1.48
N PHE A 149 2.84 -1.99 0.23
CA PHE A 149 4.19 -2.32 -0.23
C PHE A 149 4.71 -1.28 -1.21
N LEU A 150 5.89 -0.76 -0.91
CA LEU A 150 6.69 0.07 -1.81
C LEU A 150 8.11 -0.47 -1.83
N ARG A 151 8.63 -0.79 -3.01
CA ARG A 151 10.00 -1.28 -3.13
C ARG A 151 10.62 -0.97 -4.49
N PHE A 152 11.86 -0.57 -4.46
CA PHE A 152 12.68 -0.44 -5.66
C PHE A 152 13.29 -1.78 -6.09
N TYR A 153 13.24 -2.06 -7.39
CA TYR A 153 14.06 -3.05 -8.07
C TYR A 153 14.77 -2.35 -9.23
N GLY A 154 16.09 -2.14 -9.10
CA GLY A 154 16.81 -1.20 -9.93
C GLY A 154 16.23 0.21 -9.75
N ASN A 155 15.90 0.88 -10.85
CA ASN A 155 15.28 2.20 -10.86
C ASN A 155 13.75 2.19 -10.95
N LYS A 156 13.12 1.01 -10.85
CA LYS A 156 11.67 0.85 -10.89
C LYS A 156 11.10 0.79 -9.49
N LEU A 157 10.11 1.61 -9.20
CA LEU A 157 9.34 1.54 -7.96
C LEU A 157 8.09 0.69 -8.17
N TYR A 158 7.99 -0.41 -7.45
CA TYR A 158 6.82 -1.26 -7.39
C TYR A 158 5.95 -0.87 -6.19
N CYS A 159 4.66 -0.87 -6.42
CA CYS A 159 3.62 -0.60 -5.44
C CYS A 159 2.66 -1.77 -5.38
N GLY A 160 2.46 -2.33 -4.20
CA GLY A 160 1.40 -3.31 -3.92
C GLY A 160 0.31 -2.66 -3.09
N SER A 161 -0.93 -2.83 -3.52
CA SER A 161 -2.14 -2.28 -2.91
C SER A 161 -3.26 -3.31 -2.90
N ASP A 162 -4.39 -3.01 -2.28
CA ASP A 162 -5.57 -3.88 -2.29
C ASP A 162 -6.13 -4.13 -3.71
N GLY A 163 -5.89 -3.20 -4.63
CA GLY A 163 -6.29 -3.36 -6.03
C GLY A 163 -5.27 -4.09 -6.90
N GLY A 164 -4.08 -4.44 -6.40
CA GLY A 164 -3.07 -5.17 -7.14
C GLY A 164 -1.68 -4.55 -7.14
N ILE A 165 -0.91 -4.81 -8.19
CA ILE A 165 0.49 -4.39 -8.32
C ILE A 165 0.63 -3.37 -9.44
N TYR A 166 1.33 -2.28 -9.11
CA TYR A 166 1.63 -1.18 -10.03
C TYR A 166 3.14 -0.93 -10.05
N VAL A 167 3.63 -0.38 -11.15
CA VAL A 167 5.05 0.00 -11.29
C VAL A 167 5.18 1.38 -11.92
N THR A 168 6.12 2.17 -11.42
CA THR A 168 6.56 3.43 -12.04
C THR A 168 8.06 3.40 -12.32
N THR A 169 8.46 4.01 -13.45
CA THR A 169 9.85 4.21 -13.86
C THR A 169 10.25 5.67 -13.93
N ASN A 170 9.30 6.58 -13.65
CA ASN A 170 9.46 8.04 -13.77
C ASN A 170 9.06 8.79 -12.50
N GLY A 171 9.25 8.14 -11.35
CA GLY A 171 9.08 8.78 -10.04
C GLY A 171 7.64 9.07 -9.65
N GLY A 172 6.68 8.27 -10.17
CA GLY A 172 5.26 8.39 -9.84
C GLY A 172 4.47 9.28 -10.82
N THR A 173 5.10 9.80 -11.88
CA THR A 173 4.36 10.56 -12.90
C THR A 173 3.34 9.68 -13.62
N ASN A 174 3.71 8.43 -13.92
CA ASN A 174 2.82 7.42 -14.46
C ASN A 174 3.01 6.10 -13.72
N PHE A 175 1.92 5.35 -13.55
CA PHE A 175 1.94 3.98 -13.08
C PHE A 175 1.41 3.03 -14.17
N THR A 176 2.08 1.90 -14.32
CA THR A 176 1.60 0.79 -15.14
C THR A 176 0.99 -0.26 -14.24
N ASP A 177 -0.26 -0.62 -14.51
CA ASP A 177 -0.97 -1.71 -13.84
C ASP A 177 -0.44 -3.06 -14.34
N LEU A 178 0.09 -3.87 -13.43
CA LEU A 178 0.60 -5.22 -13.68
C LEU A 178 -0.39 -6.31 -13.25
N THR A 179 -1.55 -5.94 -12.73
CA THR A 179 -2.55 -6.86 -12.16
C THR A 179 -3.29 -7.65 -13.24
N LYS A 180 -3.40 -7.11 -14.46
CA LYS A 180 -4.28 -7.61 -15.53
C LYS A 180 -4.16 -9.08 -15.89
N SER A 181 -3.04 -9.74 -15.64
CA SER A 181 -2.87 -11.17 -15.93
C SER A 181 -2.81 -12.03 -14.66
N MET A 182 -2.96 -11.43 -13.50
CA MET A 182 -3.01 -12.13 -12.23
C MET A 182 -4.44 -12.64 -12.01
N GLN A 183 -4.59 -13.93 -11.77
CA GLN A 183 -5.87 -14.54 -11.40
C GLN A 183 -6.06 -14.44 -9.89
N ILE A 184 -6.17 -13.22 -9.38
CA ILE A 184 -6.34 -12.92 -7.97
C ILE A 184 -7.64 -12.16 -7.75
N GLY A 185 -8.30 -12.44 -6.64
CA GLY A 185 -9.51 -11.77 -6.21
C GLY A 185 -9.91 -12.26 -4.83
N GLN A 186 -10.57 -11.40 -4.08
CA GLN A 186 -11.07 -11.74 -2.74
C GLN A 186 -12.61 -11.64 -2.76
N PRO A 187 -13.31 -12.72 -3.15
CA PRO A 187 -14.77 -12.71 -3.18
C PRO A 187 -15.34 -12.78 -1.77
N TYR A 188 -16.22 -11.84 -1.43
CA TYR A 188 -17.09 -11.95 -0.26
C TYR A 188 -18.21 -12.96 -0.48
N LYS A 189 -18.82 -12.89 -1.68
CA LYS A 189 -19.94 -13.74 -2.08
C LYS A 189 -19.87 -14.14 -3.54
N ILE A 190 -20.39 -15.31 -3.83
CA ILE A 190 -20.58 -15.84 -5.18
C ILE A 190 -22.01 -16.35 -5.31
N ALA A 191 -22.65 -16.04 -6.44
CA ALA A 191 -23.92 -16.65 -6.83
C ALA A 191 -23.81 -17.24 -8.25
N ILE A 192 -24.46 -18.37 -8.46
CA ILE A 192 -24.51 -19.08 -9.75
C ILE A 192 -25.98 -19.14 -10.18
N SER A 193 -26.22 -18.89 -11.48
CA SER A 193 -27.56 -18.99 -12.05
C SER A 193 -28.10 -20.42 -11.99
N LYS A 194 -29.37 -20.56 -11.60
CA LYS A 194 -30.10 -21.83 -11.65
C LYS A 194 -30.37 -22.31 -13.07
N GLN A 195 -30.34 -21.40 -14.05
CA GLN A 195 -30.65 -21.69 -15.45
C GLN A 195 -29.41 -21.95 -16.29
N ASN A 196 -28.26 -21.39 -15.92
CA ASN A 196 -27.02 -21.46 -16.68
C ASN A 196 -25.80 -21.45 -15.76
N SER A 197 -25.15 -22.60 -15.59
CA SER A 197 -23.96 -22.74 -14.73
C SER A 197 -22.76 -21.88 -15.16
N ASN A 198 -22.74 -21.41 -16.41
CA ASN A 198 -21.72 -20.49 -16.90
C ASN A 198 -22.02 -19.03 -16.57
N LYS A 199 -23.14 -18.74 -15.91
CA LYS A 199 -23.48 -17.41 -15.43
C LYS A 199 -23.19 -17.33 -13.93
N ILE A 200 -22.15 -16.59 -13.57
CA ILE A 200 -21.65 -16.45 -12.21
C ILE A 200 -21.55 -14.97 -11.88
N ILE A 201 -21.86 -14.60 -10.66
CA ILE A 201 -21.65 -13.24 -10.14
C ILE A 201 -20.86 -13.31 -8.84
N SER A 202 -19.99 -12.35 -8.63
CA SER A 202 -19.19 -12.22 -7.40
C SER A 202 -19.12 -10.78 -6.94
N GLY A 203 -19.25 -10.58 -5.64
CA GLY A 203 -18.88 -9.34 -4.96
C GLY A 203 -17.48 -9.50 -4.39
N LEU A 204 -16.58 -8.59 -4.75
CA LEU A 204 -15.15 -8.63 -4.41
C LEU A 204 -14.79 -7.48 -3.48
N GLN A 205 -14.00 -7.76 -2.45
CA GLN A 205 -13.42 -6.70 -1.63
C GLN A 205 -12.62 -5.74 -2.51
N ASP A 206 -12.77 -4.43 -2.30
CA ASP A 206 -12.09 -3.31 -2.97
C ASP A 206 -12.25 -3.27 -4.50
N ASN A 207 -12.85 -4.28 -5.11
CA ASN A 207 -12.92 -4.44 -6.57
C ASN A 207 -14.36 -4.54 -7.12
N GLY A 208 -15.37 -4.29 -6.30
CA GLY A 208 -16.77 -4.16 -6.71
C GLY A 208 -17.46 -5.48 -7.10
N GLY A 209 -18.49 -5.37 -7.92
CA GLY A 209 -19.26 -6.51 -8.40
C GLY A 209 -18.92 -6.91 -9.82
N HIS A 210 -18.76 -8.22 -10.04
CA HIS A 210 -18.38 -8.78 -11.33
C HIS A 210 -19.35 -9.87 -11.76
N VAL A 211 -19.72 -9.86 -13.04
CA VAL A 211 -20.52 -10.89 -13.71
C VAL A 211 -19.65 -11.65 -14.70
N PHE A 212 -19.62 -12.97 -14.60
CA PHE A 212 -19.08 -13.85 -15.64
C PHE A 212 -20.23 -14.30 -16.57
N ASN A 213 -20.06 -14.11 -17.87
CA ASN A 213 -21.07 -14.41 -18.87
C ASN A 213 -20.80 -15.71 -19.66
N GLY A 214 -19.91 -16.56 -19.16
CA GLY A 214 -19.44 -17.77 -19.83
C GLY A 214 -18.17 -17.57 -20.67
N ILE A 215 -17.76 -16.32 -20.91
CA ILE A 215 -16.58 -15.97 -21.72
C ILE A 215 -15.60 -15.11 -20.93
N ARG A 216 -16.12 -14.07 -20.27
CA ARG A 216 -15.30 -13.08 -19.54
C ARG A 216 -16.04 -12.53 -18.34
N TRP A 217 -15.27 -12.04 -17.38
CA TRP A 217 -15.74 -11.24 -16.26
C TRP A 217 -15.96 -9.79 -16.71
N GLN A 218 -17.05 -9.18 -16.24
CA GLN A 218 -17.39 -7.78 -16.48
C GLN A 218 -17.75 -7.14 -15.15
N ASN A 219 -17.05 -6.04 -14.83
CA ASN A 219 -17.39 -5.22 -13.66
C ASN A 219 -18.67 -4.41 -13.97
N PHE A 220 -19.57 -4.25 -12.98
CA PHE A 220 -20.77 -3.44 -13.12
C PHE A 220 -21.02 -2.45 -11.97
N TYR A 221 -20.22 -2.52 -10.90
CA TYR A 221 -20.11 -1.49 -9.87
C TYR A 221 -18.77 -1.59 -9.14
N GLY A 222 -18.32 -0.45 -8.54
CA GLY A 222 -17.09 -0.36 -7.76
C GLY A 222 -17.29 -0.50 -6.25
N ALA A 223 -16.35 0.01 -5.46
CA ALA A 223 -16.28 -0.11 -4.00
C ALA A 223 -16.13 -1.56 -3.51
N ASP A 224 -16.46 -1.86 -2.24
CA ASP A 224 -16.53 -3.25 -1.76
C ASP A 224 -17.78 -3.92 -2.29
N GLY A 225 -17.62 -4.88 -3.20
CA GLY A 225 -18.70 -5.71 -3.67
C GLY A 225 -19.07 -6.74 -2.64
N MET A 226 -20.24 -6.54 -1.97
CA MET A 226 -20.73 -7.40 -0.90
C MET A 226 -21.59 -8.55 -1.43
N ASP A 227 -22.77 -8.72 -0.91
CA ASP A 227 -23.65 -9.81 -1.31
C ASP A 227 -24.21 -9.62 -2.71
N VAL A 228 -24.41 -10.72 -3.39
CA VAL A 228 -24.82 -10.77 -4.80
C VAL A 228 -25.86 -11.84 -5.02
N GLY A 229 -26.74 -11.64 -6.01
CA GLY A 229 -27.77 -12.60 -6.40
C GLY A 229 -28.10 -12.54 -7.89
N ILE A 230 -28.50 -13.69 -8.44
CA ILE A 230 -29.04 -13.80 -9.79
C ILE A 230 -30.50 -14.18 -9.69
N ASP A 231 -31.34 -13.55 -10.51
CA ASP A 231 -32.77 -13.88 -10.56
C ASP A 231 -32.95 -15.36 -10.91
N PRO A 232 -33.74 -16.12 -10.13
CA PRO A 232 -33.89 -17.56 -10.33
C PRO A 232 -34.61 -17.93 -11.62
N THR A 233 -35.32 -16.99 -12.24
CA THR A 233 -36.11 -17.18 -13.45
C THR A 233 -35.56 -16.46 -14.67
N ASN A 234 -34.60 -15.54 -14.48
CA ASN A 234 -33.96 -14.79 -15.56
C ASN A 234 -32.47 -14.57 -15.27
N SER A 235 -31.63 -15.42 -15.88
CA SER A 235 -30.18 -15.37 -15.67
C SER A 235 -29.50 -14.07 -16.14
N ASN A 236 -30.19 -13.23 -16.90
CA ASN A 236 -29.67 -11.93 -17.31
C ASN A 236 -29.87 -10.85 -16.25
N LEU A 237 -30.65 -11.12 -15.20
CA LEU A 237 -30.83 -10.18 -14.09
C LEU A 237 -29.95 -10.57 -12.92
N SER A 238 -28.99 -9.70 -12.63
CA SER A 238 -28.06 -9.85 -11.52
C SER A 238 -28.13 -8.63 -10.62
N TYR A 239 -27.96 -8.83 -9.33
CA TYR A 239 -28.03 -7.79 -8.31
C TYR A 239 -26.82 -7.89 -7.39
N GLY A 240 -26.34 -6.76 -6.92
CA GLY A 240 -25.28 -6.70 -5.93
C GLY A 240 -25.29 -5.36 -5.22
N PHE A 241 -24.75 -5.30 -4.03
CA PHE A 241 -24.64 -4.04 -3.30
C PHE A 241 -23.26 -3.86 -2.67
N ILE A 242 -22.94 -2.61 -2.40
CA ILE A 242 -21.70 -2.22 -1.75
C ILE A 242 -21.79 -2.33 -0.23
N GLN A 243 -20.66 -2.17 0.44
CA GLN A 243 -20.55 -2.22 1.91
C GLN A 243 -21.59 -1.32 2.60
N TYR A 244 -21.95 -1.71 3.80
CA TYR A 244 -22.96 -1.04 4.64
C TYR A 244 -24.38 -0.98 4.04
N GLY A 245 -24.65 -1.73 2.97
CA GLY A 245 -25.94 -1.74 2.29
C GLY A 245 -26.34 -0.40 1.65
N GLN A 246 -25.36 0.42 1.24
CA GLN A 246 -25.64 1.78 0.78
C GLN A 246 -26.30 1.85 -0.59
N SER A 247 -25.82 1.09 -1.56
CA SER A 247 -26.32 1.13 -2.93
C SER A 247 -26.53 -0.26 -3.48
N LEU A 248 -27.71 -0.49 -4.04
CA LEU A 248 -28.07 -1.71 -4.77
C LEU A 248 -27.92 -1.45 -6.27
N TYR A 249 -27.17 -2.31 -6.91
CA TYR A 249 -26.91 -2.27 -8.35
C TYR A 249 -27.63 -3.42 -9.05
N LYS A 250 -28.06 -3.16 -10.28
CA LYS A 250 -28.68 -4.15 -11.16
C LYS A 250 -27.89 -4.23 -12.47
N SER A 251 -27.58 -5.44 -12.88
CA SER A 251 -27.08 -5.74 -14.24
C SER A 251 -28.15 -6.46 -15.03
N THR A 252 -28.21 -6.19 -16.32
CA THR A 252 -29.13 -6.83 -17.29
C THR A 252 -28.37 -7.63 -18.37
N THR A 253 -27.10 -7.91 -18.12
CA THR A 253 -26.21 -8.62 -19.06
C THR A 253 -25.75 -9.94 -18.50
#